data_999bdd3494169a499de1732def983d22
#
_entry.id   999bdd3494169a499de1732def983d22
#
_cell.length_a   1.000
_cell.length_b   1.000
_cell.length_c   1.000
_cell.angle_alpha   90.00
_cell.angle_beta   90.00
_cell.angle_gamma   90.00
#
_symmetry.space_group_name_H-M   'P 1'
#
loop_
_entity.id
_entity.type
_entity.pdbx_description
1 polymer ?
#
loop_
_entity_poly.entity_id
_entity_poly.type
_entity_poly.pdbx_seq_one_letter_code
_entity_poly.pdbx_strand_id
1 'polypeptide(L)'
;MKKALIVILLFVLVGGYFFAGYSVYSQAALVECAVPEVDQNNKPDNFSLSDKNVLWDPSEYFVNDYDIVSIEIPDENITLDSWWMDAQNNNGPTVLVLHGLGSSKHSPDMLLAAGMLNKNGFNVLAVDFRDHGDSTCEDGFHSAGQKESDDVVATLNWIINEKGISPNNIGIYGSSLGALVGLLTPAKSNNFSALAVLDAPFDFETLVREELIYQGFPELLWTPLYHYVLIFEGVDLLANNPEAVSYTHLRAHET
;
A
#
# COMPACT_ATOMS: atom_id res chain seq x y z
N MET A 1 8.06 43.07 -29.44
CA MET A 1 8.90 41.89 -29.69
C MET A 1 9.60 41.36 -28.44
N LYS A 2 10.42 42.14 -27.73
CA LYS A 2 11.18 41.66 -26.54
C LYS A 2 10.27 41.11 -25.44
N LYS A 3 9.13 41.76 -25.08
CA LYS A 3 8.18 41.29 -24.08
C LYS A 3 7.52 39.97 -24.48
N ALA A 4 7.13 39.78 -25.75
CA ALA A 4 6.57 38.54 -26.24
C ALA A 4 7.58 37.39 -26.18
N LEU A 5 8.85 37.65 -26.51
CA LEU A 5 9.92 36.64 -26.40
C LEU A 5 10.16 36.20 -24.97
N ILE A 6 10.14 37.13 -24.00
CA ILE A 6 10.27 36.82 -22.57
C ILE A 6 9.12 35.96 -22.09
N VAL A 7 7.88 36.29 -22.49
CA VAL A 7 6.70 35.51 -22.12
C VAL A 7 6.79 34.08 -22.69
N ILE A 8 7.18 33.95 -23.97
CA ILE A 8 7.38 32.62 -24.57
C ILE A 8 8.45 31.82 -23.83
N LEU A 9 9.60 32.46 -23.52
CA LEU A 9 10.67 31.80 -22.78
C LEU A 9 10.20 31.31 -21.40
N LEU A 10 9.41 32.12 -20.68
CA LEU A 10 8.85 31.72 -19.40
C LEU A 10 7.89 30.52 -19.53
N PHE A 11 7.04 30.50 -20.56
CA PHE A 11 6.17 29.36 -20.82
C PHE A 11 6.97 28.07 -21.11
N VAL A 12 8.06 28.18 -21.89
CA VAL A 12 8.93 27.03 -22.19
C VAL A 12 9.63 26.54 -20.93
N LEU A 13 10.12 27.44 -20.08
CA LEU A 13 10.79 27.04 -18.83
C LEU A 13 9.83 26.40 -17.83
N VAL A 14 8.65 26.98 -17.63
CA VAL A 14 7.63 26.42 -16.73
C VAL A 14 7.10 25.11 -17.28
N GLY A 15 6.80 25.03 -18.58
CA GLY A 15 6.36 23.80 -19.24
C GLY A 15 7.40 22.68 -19.14
N GLY A 16 8.68 23.01 -19.37
CA GLY A 16 9.79 22.06 -19.23
C GLY A 16 9.99 21.57 -17.80
N TYR A 17 9.78 22.44 -16.82
CA TYR A 17 9.84 22.10 -15.41
C TYR A 17 8.77 21.06 -15.02
N PHE A 18 7.50 21.30 -15.35
CA PHE A 18 6.43 20.35 -15.05
C PHE A 18 6.49 19.09 -15.91
N PHE A 19 6.97 19.19 -17.16
CA PHE A 19 7.21 18.02 -17.99
C PHE A 19 8.28 17.09 -17.37
N ALA A 20 9.34 17.64 -16.78
CA ALA A 20 10.35 16.86 -16.07
C ALA A 20 9.73 16.16 -14.85
N GLY A 21 8.89 16.84 -14.06
CA GLY A 21 8.15 16.24 -12.95
C GLY A 21 7.23 15.11 -13.40
N TYR A 22 6.43 15.34 -14.44
CA TYR A 22 5.57 14.33 -15.04
C TYR A 22 6.34 13.11 -15.53
N SER A 23 7.49 13.33 -16.18
CA SER A 23 8.31 12.24 -16.73
C SER A 23 8.85 11.30 -15.65
N VAL A 24 9.16 11.83 -14.47
CA VAL A 24 9.56 11.01 -13.31
C VAL A 24 8.33 10.32 -12.72
N TYR A 25 7.25 11.08 -12.48
CA TYR A 25 6.01 10.55 -11.90
C TYR A 25 5.46 9.37 -12.69
N SER A 26 5.34 9.54 -14.01
CA SER A 26 4.80 8.50 -14.90
C SER A 26 5.62 7.20 -14.94
N GLN A 27 6.83 7.21 -14.41
CA GLN A 27 7.67 6.00 -14.31
C GLN A 27 7.71 5.47 -12.87
N ALA A 28 7.78 6.37 -11.89
CA ALA A 28 7.95 5.99 -10.49
C ALA A 28 6.64 5.59 -9.80
N ALA A 29 5.51 6.21 -10.19
CA ALA A 29 4.20 5.96 -9.57
C ALA A 29 3.32 4.96 -10.33
N LEU A 30 3.73 4.54 -11.54
CA LEU A 30 2.98 3.58 -12.34
C LEU A 30 2.95 2.21 -11.65
N VAL A 31 1.76 1.63 -11.58
CA VAL A 31 1.53 0.26 -11.12
C VAL A 31 0.75 -0.53 -12.17
N GLU A 32 0.98 -1.83 -12.23
CA GLU A 32 0.17 -2.70 -13.06
C GLU A 32 -1.13 -3.01 -12.32
N CYS A 33 -2.27 -2.67 -12.96
CA CYS A 33 -3.60 -2.98 -12.44
C CYS A 33 -3.94 -4.46 -12.63
N ALA A 34 -3.08 -5.34 -12.17
CA ALA A 34 -3.24 -6.78 -12.32
C ALA A 34 -2.41 -7.54 -11.27
N VAL A 35 -2.77 -8.79 -11.05
CA VAL A 35 -1.90 -9.73 -10.31
C VAL A 35 -0.64 -9.97 -11.12
N PRO A 36 0.56 -9.82 -10.55
CA PRO A 36 1.81 -10.14 -11.23
C PRO A 36 1.78 -11.57 -11.83
N GLU A 37 2.28 -11.74 -13.06
CA GLU A 37 2.18 -13.01 -13.79
C GLU A 37 2.72 -14.21 -12.98
N VAL A 38 3.80 -13.98 -12.23
CA VAL A 38 4.42 -15.02 -11.39
C VAL A 38 3.54 -15.45 -10.22
N ASP A 39 2.60 -14.63 -9.81
CA ASP A 39 1.74 -14.85 -8.64
C ASP A 39 0.30 -15.25 -8.98
N GLN A 40 -0.10 -15.21 -10.26
CA GLN A 40 -1.49 -15.43 -10.69
C GLN A 40 -2.12 -16.76 -10.22
N ASN A 41 -1.31 -17.78 -9.98
CA ASN A 41 -1.77 -19.08 -9.53
C ASN A 41 -1.72 -19.24 -8.01
N ASN A 42 -1.16 -18.29 -7.29
CA ASN A 42 -1.05 -18.34 -5.85
C ASN A 42 -2.39 -17.95 -5.19
N LYS A 43 -2.78 -18.75 -4.21
CA LYS A 43 -4.02 -18.58 -3.42
C LYS A 43 -3.76 -19.04 -1.99
N PRO A 44 -4.63 -18.72 -1.02
CA PRO A 44 -4.46 -19.16 0.36
C PRO A 44 -4.28 -20.67 0.52
N ASP A 45 -4.94 -21.47 -0.32
CA ASP A 45 -4.92 -22.95 -0.30
C ASP A 45 -3.80 -23.57 -1.13
N ASN A 46 -3.09 -22.76 -1.94
CA ASN A 46 -2.02 -23.25 -2.79
C ASN A 46 -1.10 -22.12 -3.27
N PHE A 47 0.09 -22.02 -2.73
CA PHE A 47 1.11 -21.06 -3.19
C PHE A 47 2.50 -21.64 -3.12
N SER A 48 3.45 -21.06 -3.87
CA SER A 48 4.83 -21.50 -3.96
C SER A 48 5.80 -20.37 -3.59
N LEU A 49 6.90 -20.72 -2.95
CA LEU A 49 8.03 -19.83 -2.66
C LEU A 49 9.17 -19.99 -3.66
N SER A 50 8.97 -20.74 -4.74
CA SER A 50 10.04 -21.09 -5.71
C SER A 50 10.61 -19.88 -6.45
N ASP A 51 9.81 -18.86 -6.71
CA ASP A 51 10.20 -17.58 -7.30
C ASP A 51 11.15 -16.77 -6.39
N LYS A 52 11.09 -17.01 -5.07
CA LYS A 52 11.97 -16.41 -4.06
C LYS A 52 13.27 -17.22 -3.86
N ASN A 53 13.55 -18.24 -4.68
CA ASN A 53 14.65 -19.18 -4.51
C ASN A 53 14.65 -19.90 -3.14
N VAL A 54 13.50 -20.06 -2.53
CA VAL A 54 13.30 -20.78 -1.28
C VAL A 54 12.80 -22.18 -1.58
N LEU A 55 13.60 -23.20 -1.21
CA LEU A 55 13.26 -24.62 -1.41
C LEU A 55 12.45 -25.21 -0.25
N TRP A 56 11.76 -24.39 0.50
CA TRP A 56 10.94 -24.82 1.62
C TRP A 56 9.50 -25.02 1.19
N ASP A 57 8.85 -26.09 1.70
CA ASP A 57 7.46 -26.39 1.42
C ASP A 57 6.53 -25.58 2.35
N PRO A 58 5.77 -24.62 1.81
CA PRO A 58 4.86 -23.79 2.61
C PRO A 58 3.51 -24.45 2.93
N SER A 59 3.28 -25.71 2.52
CA SER A 59 1.96 -26.37 2.60
C SER A 59 1.37 -26.46 4.02
N GLU A 60 2.21 -26.39 5.07
CA GLU A 60 1.74 -26.35 6.45
C GLU A 60 1.02 -25.03 6.81
N TYR A 61 1.13 -24.00 5.96
CA TYR A 61 0.49 -22.68 6.11
C TYR A 61 -0.61 -22.42 5.09
N PHE A 62 -1.01 -23.44 4.33
CA PHE A 62 -2.16 -23.32 3.44
C PHE A 62 -3.46 -23.19 4.25
N VAL A 63 -4.30 -22.26 3.81
CA VAL A 63 -5.63 -22.04 4.38
C VAL A 63 -6.66 -22.47 3.34
N ASN A 64 -7.28 -23.65 3.56
CA ASN A 64 -8.20 -24.25 2.59
C ASN A 64 -9.61 -23.66 2.63
N ASP A 65 -9.97 -22.97 3.70
CA ASP A 65 -11.30 -22.37 3.87
C ASP A 65 -11.14 -20.84 3.97
N TYR A 66 -11.54 -20.15 2.92
CA TYR A 66 -11.47 -18.70 2.82
C TYR A 66 -12.57 -18.18 1.90
N ASP A 67 -13.04 -16.97 2.19
CA ASP A 67 -14.03 -16.25 1.38
C ASP A 67 -13.36 -15.18 0.52
N ILE A 68 -13.85 -15.02 -0.71
CA ILE A 68 -13.55 -13.84 -1.54
C ILE A 68 -14.51 -12.73 -1.13
N VAL A 69 -13.97 -11.58 -0.77
CA VAL A 69 -14.74 -10.46 -0.24
C VAL A 69 -14.45 -9.21 -1.07
N SER A 70 -15.51 -8.53 -1.47
CA SER A 70 -15.45 -7.22 -2.13
C SER A 70 -15.80 -6.12 -1.14
N ILE A 71 -14.93 -5.13 -1.00
CA ILE A 71 -15.10 -3.99 -0.09
C ILE A 71 -15.23 -2.72 -0.92
N GLU A 72 -16.42 -2.11 -0.88
CA GLU A 72 -16.68 -0.86 -1.58
C GLU A 72 -16.12 0.33 -0.80
N ILE A 73 -15.43 1.23 -1.48
CA ILE A 73 -14.97 2.50 -0.90
C ILE A 73 -16.12 3.51 -1.02
N PRO A 74 -16.61 4.04 0.11
CA PRO A 74 -17.72 5.00 0.09
C PRO A 74 -17.42 6.22 -0.79
N ASP A 75 -18.43 6.63 -1.57
CA ASP A 75 -18.39 7.82 -2.43
C ASP A 75 -17.37 7.78 -3.58
N GLU A 76 -16.68 6.65 -3.78
CA GLU A 76 -15.78 6.39 -4.87
C GLU A 76 -16.26 5.17 -5.67
N ASN A 77 -15.93 5.08 -6.94
CA ASN A 77 -16.26 3.90 -7.75
C ASN A 77 -15.12 2.86 -7.67
N ILE A 78 -14.68 2.59 -6.44
CA ILE A 78 -13.58 1.68 -6.12
C ILE A 78 -14.12 0.51 -5.31
N THR A 79 -13.75 -0.69 -5.73
CA THR A 79 -13.99 -1.93 -4.99
C THR A 79 -12.65 -2.63 -4.76
N LEU A 80 -12.35 -2.91 -3.51
CA LEU A 80 -11.16 -3.69 -3.14
C LEU A 80 -11.51 -5.17 -3.11
N ASP A 81 -10.69 -5.99 -3.74
CA ASP A 81 -10.80 -7.45 -3.67
C ASP A 81 -9.94 -7.99 -2.51
N SER A 82 -10.49 -8.92 -1.75
CA SER A 82 -9.88 -9.39 -0.52
C SER A 82 -10.15 -10.85 -0.28
N TRP A 83 -9.29 -11.50 0.51
CA TRP A 83 -9.52 -12.82 1.06
C TRP A 83 -9.72 -12.76 2.56
N TRP A 84 -10.87 -13.25 3.02
CA TRP A 84 -11.16 -13.44 4.43
C TRP A 84 -10.92 -14.90 4.85
N MET A 85 -10.13 -15.09 5.90
CA MET A 85 -9.78 -16.39 6.47
C MET A 85 -10.19 -16.40 7.93
N ASP A 86 -11.17 -17.21 8.28
CA ASP A 86 -11.61 -17.34 9.67
C ASP A 86 -10.55 -18.05 10.54
N ALA A 87 -10.41 -17.59 11.77
CA ALA A 87 -9.65 -18.32 12.79
C ALA A 87 -10.28 -19.68 13.08
N GLN A 88 -9.46 -20.70 13.27
CA GLN A 88 -9.94 -22.06 13.54
C GLN A 88 -10.94 -22.16 14.73
N ASN A 89 -10.91 -21.20 15.64
CA ASN A 89 -11.79 -21.16 16.84
C ASN A 89 -12.88 -20.08 16.75
N ASN A 90 -13.17 -19.51 15.58
CA ASN A 90 -14.22 -18.53 15.25
C ASN A 90 -14.28 -17.24 16.12
N ASN A 91 -13.35 -17.00 17.06
CA ASN A 91 -13.33 -15.83 17.96
C ASN A 91 -11.93 -15.22 18.09
N GLY A 92 -11.03 -15.48 17.14
CA GLY A 92 -9.69 -14.92 17.15
C GLY A 92 -9.68 -13.40 16.90
N PRO A 93 -8.63 -12.68 17.34
CA PRO A 93 -8.39 -11.33 16.86
C PRO A 93 -8.13 -11.37 15.35
N THR A 94 -8.29 -10.22 14.69
CA THR A 94 -8.17 -10.09 13.25
C THR A 94 -6.90 -9.34 12.87
N VAL A 95 -6.20 -9.79 11.85
CA VAL A 95 -5.08 -9.05 11.25
C VAL A 95 -5.41 -8.72 9.79
N LEU A 96 -5.37 -7.43 9.48
CA LEU A 96 -5.38 -6.91 8.12
C LEU A 96 -3.97 -6.99 7.55
N VAL A 97 -3.80 -7.66 6.40
CA VAL A 97 -2.51 -7.87 5.75
C VAL A 97 -2.43 -7.00 4.50
N LEU A 98 -1.37 -6.15 4.43
CA LEU A 98 -1.16 -5.12 3.41
C LEU A 98 0.13 -5.41 2.62
N HIS A 99 0.00 -5.56 1.31
CA HIS A 99 1.11 -5.88 0.40
C HIS A 99 1.98 -4.67 0.03
N GLY A 100 3.13 -4.93 -0.59
CA GLY A 100 4.05 -3.91 -1.11
C GLY A 100 3.64 -3.35 -2.48
N LEU A 101 4.36 -2.32 -2.93
CA LEU A 101 4.20 -1.72 -4.26
C LEU A 101 4.46 -2.76 -5.36
N GLY A 102 3.62 -2.74 -6.40
CA GLY A 102 3.74 -3.67 -7.54
C GLY A 102 3.53 -5.14 -7.17
N SER A 103 2.93 -5.41 -6.01
CA SER A 103 2.58 -6.72 -5.49
C SER A 103 1.06 -6.85 -5.35
N SER A 104 0.58 -7.94 -4.73
CA SER A 104 -0.83 -8.17 -4.45
C SER A 104 -1.00 -9.13 -3.26
N LYS A 105 -2.25 -9.37 -2.86
CA LYS A 105 -2.58 -10.42 -1.90
C LYS A 105 -2.13 -11.83 -2.32
N HIS A 106 -1.88 -12.03 -3.63
CA HIS A 106 -1.37 -13.28 -4.21
C HIS A 106 0.13 -13.47 -3.98
N SER A 107 0.86 -12.47 -3.50
CA SER A 107 2.30 -12.62 -3.25
C SER A 107 2.57 -13.73 -2.24
N PRO A 108 3.56 -14.61 -2.51
CA PRO A 108 3.93 -15.68 -1.59
C PRO A 108 4.27 -15.18 -0.18
N ASP A 109 4.87 -14.00 -0.05
CA ASP A 109 5.23 -13.41 1.24
C ASP A 109 3.97 -13.04 2.05
N MET A 110 2.95 -12.48 1.36
CA MET A 110 1.67 -12.14 1.99
C MET A 110 0.88 -13.37 2.36
N LEU A 111 0.84 -14.38 1.49
CA LEU A 111 0.17 -15.66 1.76
C LEU A 111 0.82 -16.43 2.89
N LEU A 112 2.16 -16.43 2.95
CA LEU A 112 2.89 -17.04 4.06
C LEU A 112 2.57 -16.34 5.38
N ALA A 113 2.60 -15.01 5.41
CA ALA A 113 2.25 -14.23 6.59
C ALA A 113 0.79 -14.50 7.02
N ALA A 114 -0.15 -14.49 6.07
CA ALA A 114 -1.56 -14.79 6.30
C ALA A 114 -1.76 -16.21 6.87
N GLY A 115 -1.13 -17.21 6.27
CA GLY A 115 -1.20 -18.60 6.75
C GLY A 115 -0.58 -18.78 8.12
N MET A 116 0.56 -18.14 8.41
CA MET A 116 1.18 -18.17 9.73
C MET A 116 0.26 -17.54 10.80
N LEU A 117 -0.35 -16.40 10.49
CA LEU A 117 -1.30 -15.74 11.39
C LEU A 117 -2.53 -16.61 11.62
N ASN A 118 -3.15 -17.14 10.55
CA ASN A 118 -4.33 -17.99 10.65
C ASN A 118 -4.07 -19.27 11.46
N LYS A 119 -2.94 -19.94 11.22
CA LYS A 119 -2.49 -21.10 11.98
C LYS A 119 -2.32 -20.82 13.48
N ASN A 120 -1.98 -19.56 13.82
CA ASN A 120 -1.84 -19.11 15.21
C ASN A 120 -3.15 -18.55 15.81
N GLY A 121 -4.29 -18.75 15.14
CA GLY A 121 -5.62 -18.45 15.69
C GLY A 121 -6.12 -17.04 15.42
N PHE A 122 -5.55 -16.33 14.44
CA PHE A 122 -6.06 -15.05 13.99
C PHE A 122 -7.04 -15.23 12.81
N ASN A 123 -8.10 -14.43 12.76
CA ASN A 123 -8.73 -14.14 11.48
C ASN A 123 -7.80 -13.29 10.65
N VAL A 124 -7.80 -13.48 9.34
CA VAL A 124 -6.96 -12.71 8.44
C VAL A 124 -7.80 -12.13 7.31
N LEU A 125 -7.61 -10.85 7.02
CA LEU A 125 -8.09 -10.22 5.81
C LEU A 125 -6.88 -9.77 4.98
N ALA A 126 -6.63 -10.43 3.86
CA ALA A 126 -5.61 -10.02 2.89
C ALA A 126 -6.29 -9.23 1.78
N VAL A 127 -5.89 -7.98 1.56
CA VAL A 127 -6.53 -7.05 0.64
C VAL A 127 -5.58 -6.62 -0.46
N ASP A 128 -6.07 -6.48 -1.69
CA ASP A 128 -5.41 -5.73 -2.74
C ASP A 128 -5.76 -4.25 -2.62
N PHE A 129 -4.76 -3.37 -2.63
CA PHE A 129 -4.99 -1.93 -2.75
C PHE A 129 -5.63 -1.58 -4.10
N ARG A 130 -6.26 -0.38 -4.21
CA ARG A 130 -6.64 0.18 -5.51
C ARG A 130 -5.45 0.11 -6.49
N ASP A 131 -5.73 -0.03 -7.75
CA ASP A 131 -4.73 -0.15 -8.83
C ASP A 131 -3.80 -1.37 -8.75
N HIS A 132 -4.03 -2.30 -7.79
CA HIS A 132 -3.25 -3.51 -7.65
C HIS A 132 -4.13 -4.77 -7.69
N GLY A 133 -3.54 -5.88 -8.11
CA GLY A 133 -4.15 -7.21 -8.05
C GLY A 133 -5.49 -7.31 -8.74
N ASP A 134 -6.51 -7.78 -8.00
CA ASP A 134 -7.89 -7.95 -8.47
C ASP A 134 -8.79 -6.76 -8.09
N SER A 135 -8.28 -5.74 -7.41
CA SER A 135 -9.01 -4.53 -7.05
C SER A 135 -9.27 -3.62 -8.25
N THR A 136 -10.16 -2.65 -8.09
CA THR A 136 -10.46 -1.66 -9.14
C THR A 136 -9.20 -0.92 -9.55
N CYS A 137 -8.96 -0.88 -10.86
CA CYS A 137 -7.99 -0.01 -11.49
C CYS A 137 -8.63 1.39 -11.63
N GLU A 138 -8.15 2.36 -10.86
CA GLU A 138 -8.62 3.75 -10.90
C GLU A 138 -7.90 4.53 -12.00
N ASP A 139 -6.59 4.65 -11.89
CA ASP A 139 -5.77 5.41 -12.82
C ASP A 139 -4.40 4.75 -13.13
N GLY A 140 -4.06 3.65 -12.45
CA GLY A 140 -2.81 2.92 -12.61
C GLY A 140 -1.62 3.57 -11.90
N PHE A 141 -1.86 4.45 -10.91
CA PHE A 141 -0.81 5.12 -10.16
C PHE A 141 -1.02 5.01 -8.66
N HIS A 142 0.03 4.66 -7.91
CA HIS A 142 -0.06 4.72 -6.46
C HIS A 142 0.09 6.17 -5.95
N SER A 143 -0.57 6.46 -4.84
CA SER A 143 -0.55 7.80 -4.22
C SER A 143 0.49 7.95 -3.11
N ALA A 144 1.51 7.10 -3.08
CA ALA A 144 2.48 7.05 -1.99
C ALA A 144 1.82 6.86 -0.60
N GLY A 145 0.75 6.09 -0.54
CA GLY A 145 0.06 5.74 0.69
C GLY A 145 -1.12 6.62 1.08
N GLN A 146 -1.39 7.74 0.39
CA GLN A 146 -2.48 8.64 0.80
C GLN A 146 -3.86 8.06 0.53
N LYS A 147 -4.18 7.73 -0.72
CA LYS A 147 -5.44 7.07 -1.08
C LYS A 147 -5.50 5.67 -0.49
N GLU A 148 -4.40 4.92 -0.53
CA GLU A 148 -4.32 3.58 0.01
C GLU A 148 -4.58 3.53 1.53
N SER A 149 -4.22 4.59 2.28
CA SER A 149 -4.59 4.66 3.71
C SER A 149 -6.07 4.97 3.93
N ASP A 150 -6.76 5.63 3.00
CA ASP A 150 -8.22 5.76 3.03
C ASP A 150 -8.90 4.42 2.75
N ASP A 151 -8.35 3.62 1.82
CA ASP A 151 -8.78 2.24 1.57
C ASP A 151 -8.68 1.38 2.83
N VAL A 152 -7.57 1.51 3.57
CA VAL A 152 -7.39 0.80 4.86
C VAL A 152 -8.43 1.25 5.88
N VAL A 153 -8.75 2.53 5.97
CA VAL A 153 -9.82 3.01 6.88
C VAL A 153 -11.18 2.40 6.52
N ALA A 154 -11.52 2.34 5.23
CA ALA A 154 -12.75 1.69 4.77
C ALA A 154 -12.75 0.19 5.08
N THR A 155 -11.62 -0.47 4.87
CA THR A 155 -11.43 -1.90 5.19
C THR A 155 -11.58 -2.19 6.69
N LEU A 156 -11.01 -1.35 7.56
CA LEU A 156 -11.18 -1.45 9.01
C LEU A 156 -12.65 -1.30 9.42
N ASN A 157 -13.35 -0.34 8.82
CA ASN A 157 -14.78 -0.14 9.07
C ASN A 157 -15.61 -1.33 8.59
N TRP A 158 -15.25 -1.95 7.46
CA TRP A 158 -15.88 -3.17 6.98
C TRP A 158 -15.70 -4.33 7.98
N ILE A 159 -14.49 -4.56 8.51
CA ILE A 159 -14.22 -5.59 9.53
C ILE A 159 -15.12 -5.38 10.75
N ILE A 160 -15.25 -4.12 11.21
CA ILE A 160 -16.06 -3.79 12.39
C ILE A 160 -17.55 -4.04 12.10
N ASN A 161 -18.06 -3.57 10.97
CA ASN A 161 -19.49 -3.57 10.67
C ASN A 161 -19.99 -4.92 10.20
N GLU A 162 -19.25 -5.61 9.32
CA GLU A 162 -19.70 -6.86 8.70
C GLU A 162 -19.29 -8.10 9.51
N LYS A 163 -18.12 -8.07 10.16
CA LYS A 163 -17.65 -9.19 10.99
C LYS A 163 -17.90 -8.99 12.49
N GLY A 164 -18.32 -7.79 12.91
CA GLY A 164 -18.61 -7.48 14.31
C GLY A 164 -17.38 -7.47 15.21
N ILE A 165 -16.17 -7.30 14.64
CA ILE A 165 -14.92 -7.35 15.39
C ILE A 165 -14.67 -5.99 16.06
N SER A 166 -14.36 -6.01 17.36
CA SER A 166 -14.01 -4.78 18.08
C SER A 166 -12.64 -4.23 17.62
N PRO A 167 -12.49 -2.90 17.51
CA PRO A 167 -11.20 -2.27 17.21
C PRO A 167 -10.02 -2.75 18.07
N ASN A 168 -10.27 -3.07 19.34
CA ASN A 168 -9.26 -3.60 20.25
C ASN A 168 -8.74 -5.00 19.86
N ASN A 169 -9.43 -5.68 18.97
CA ASN A 169 -9.08 -7.01 18.47
C ASN A 169 -8.66 -6.98 16.99
N ILE A 170 -8.32 -5.80 16.45
CA ILE A 170 -7.83 -5.65 15.08
C ILE A 170 -6.38 -5.19 15.13
N GLY A 171 -5.53 -5.89 14.38
CA GLY A 171 -4.16 -5.50 14.08
C GLY A 171 -3.97 -5.28 12.60
N ILE A 172 -2.90 -4.57 12.23
CA ILE A 172 -2.45 -4.38 10.85
C ILE A 172 -1.04 -4.97 10.73
N TYR A 173 -0.80 -5.74 9.68
CA TYR A 173 0.53 -6.14 9.22
C TYR A 173 0.74 -5.59 7.82
N GLY A 174 1.85 -4.87 7.60
CA GLY A 174 2.18 -4.31 6.31
C GLY A 174 3.64 -4.46 5.94
N SER A 175 3.92 -4.66 4.64
CA SER A 175 5.27 -4.74 4.10
C SER A 175 5.50 -3.65 3.04
N SER A 176 6.66 -2.97 3.06
CA SER A 176 7.04 -1.95 2.09
C SER A 176 5.96 -0.84 1.96
N LEU A 177 5.29 -0.68 0.81
CA LEU A 177 4.16 0.26 0.66
C LEU A 177 3.07 -0.02 1.71
N GLY A 178 2.71 -1.28 1.96
CA GLY A 178 1.74 -1.65 2.98
C GLY A 178 2.18 -1.25 4.40
N ALA A 179 3.48 -1.25 4.66
CA ALA A 179 4.05 -0.74 5.91
C ALA A 179 3.91 0.79 6.03
N LEU A 180 4.20 1.52 4.95
CA LEU A 180 3.98 2.98 4.86
C LEU A 180 2.50 3.31 5.10
N VAL A 181 1.59 2.66 4.38
CA VAL A 181 0.14 2.82 4.53
C VAL A 181 -0.31 2.54 5.96
N GLY A 182 0.16 1.45 6.56
CA GLY A 182 -0.11 1.11 7.96
C GLY A 182 0.35 2.19 8.93
N LEU A 183 1.52 2.81 8.69
CA LEU A 183 2.05 3.90 9.51
C LEU A 183 1.30 5.23 9.31
N LEU A 184 0.69 5.47 8.14
CA LEU A 184 -0.12 6.67 7.88
C LEU A 184 -1.55 6.53 8.43
N THR A 185 -2.06 5.31 8.53
CA THR A 185 -3.44 5.02 8.98
C THR A 185 -3.80 5.63 10.35
N PRO A 186 -2.93 5.65 11.39
CA PRO A 186 -3.25 6.23 12.69
C PRO A 186 -3.62 7.72 12.66
N ALA A 187 -3.18 8.46 11.66
CA ALA A 187 -3.58 9.85 11.47
C ALA A 187 -5.04 10.00 11.01
N LYS A 188 -5.63 8.93 10.45
CA LYS A 188 -6.98 8.91 9.87
C LYS A 188 -7.99 8.09 10.69
N SER A 189 -7.53 7.05 11.39
CA SER A 189 -8.38 6.13 12.14
C SER A 189 -7.67 5.50 13.32
N ASN A 190 -8.40 5.31 14.43
CA ASN A 190 -7.98 4.55 15.61
C ASN A 190 -8.73 3.20 15.73
N ASN A 191 -9.29 2.70 14.63
CA ASN A 191 -10.10 1.49 14.60
C ASN A 191 -9.26 0.19 14.57
N PHE A 192 -8.08 0.22 15.16
CA PHE A 192 -7.20 -0.93 15.38
C PHE A 192 -6.33 -0.71 16.63
N SER A 193 -5.71 -1.78 17.13
CA SER A 193 -4.96 -1.75 18.40
C SER A 193 -3.49 -2.11 18.29
N ALA A 194 -3.07 -2.68 17.16
CA ALA A 194 -1.68 -3.10 16.94
C ALA A 194 -1.25 -2.87 15.49
N LEU A 195 0.03 -2.55 15.30
CA LEU A 195 0.64 -2.40 13.99
C LEU A 195 2.00 -3.10 13.98
N ALA A 196 2.21 -3.97 13.01
CA ALA A 196 3.50 -4.58 12.71
C ALA A 196 3.90 -4.23 11.28
N VAL A 197 5.11 -3.71 11.10
CA VAL A 197 5.60 -3.25 9.80
C VAL A 197 6.94 -3.89 9.46
N LEU A 198 7.10 -4.22 8.18
CA LEU A 198 8.33 -4.76 7.61
C LEU A 198 8.80 -3.84 6.48
N ASP A 199 10.08 -3.45 6.50
CA ASP A 199 10.72 -2.62 5.46
C ASP A 199 9.98 -1.30 5.16
N ALA A 200 9.51 -0.64 6.24
CA ALA A 200 8.76 0.60 6.12
C ALA A 200 9.65 1.77 5.67
N PRO A 201 9.29 2.52 4.62
CA PRO A 201 9.93 3.79 4.31
C PRO A 201 9.51 4.86 5.34
N PHE A 202 10.41 5.26 6.24
CA PHE A 202 10.13 6.26 7.26
C PHE A 202 10.26 7.70 6.77
N ASP A 203 11.14 7.95 5.81
CA ASP A 203 11.35 9.24 5.16
C ASP A 203 11.15 9.08 3.65
N PHE A 204 9.94 9.43 3.20
CA PHE A 204 9.56 9.24 1.82
C PHE A 204 10.33 10.17 0.86
N GLU A 205 10.67 11.39 1.29
CA GLU A 205 11.48 12.30 0.49
C GLU A 205 12.89 11.74 0.25
N THR A 206 13.54 11.29 1.31
CA THR A 206 14.88 10.69 1.21
C THR A 206 14.84 9.43 0.34
N LEU A 207 13.85 8.56 0.53
CA LEU A 207 13.68 7.37 -0.31
C LEU A 207 13.59 7.71 -1.80
N VAL A 208 12.74 8.67 -2.17
CA VAL A 208 12.57 9.05 -3.60
C VAL A 208 13.83 9.70 -4.17
N ARG A 209 14.54 10.53 -3.38
CA ARG A 209 15.81 11.14 -3.82
C ARG A 209 16.90 10.08 -4.06
N GLU A 210 17.02 9.11 -3.17
CA GLU A 210 17.96 7.98 -3.32
C GLU A 210 17.60 7.11 -4.52
N GLU A 211 16.30 6.84 -4.74
CA GLU A 211 15.83 6.08 -5.89
C GLU A 211 16.11 6.81 -7.22
N LEU A 212 15.91 8.13 -7.29
CA LEU A 212 16.29 8.93 -8.46
C LEU A 212 17.78 8.75 -8.79
N ILE A 213 18.65 8.85 -7.78
CA ILE A 213 20.09 8.67 -7.95
C ILE A 213 20.42 7.24 -8.41
N TYR A 214 19.79 6.22 -7.80
CA TYR A 214 19.99 4.82 -8.15
C TYR A 214 19.58 4.52 -9.59
N GLN A 215 18.49 5.12 -10.08
CA GLN A 215 18.03 5.03 -11.47
C GLN A 215 18.85 5.87 -12.46
N GLY A 216 19.88 6.60 -11.98
CA GLY A 216 20.73 7.45 -12.80
C GLY A 216 20.16 8.83 -13.14
N PHE A 217 19.11 9.25 -12.46
CA PHE A 217 18.54 10.58 -12.59
C PHE A 217 19.22 11.58 -11.65
N PRO A 218 19.29 12.86 -12.03
CA PRO A 218 19.74 13.91 -11.11
C PRO A 218 18.76 14.07 -9.93
N GLU A 219 19.29 14.13 -8.71
CA GLU A 219 18.50 14.36 -7.48
C GLU A 219 17.61 15.61 -7.56
N LEU A 220 18.07 16.64 -8.32
CA LEU A 220 17.32 17.88 -8.50
C LEU A 220 15.91 17.66 -9.12
N LEU A 221 15.65 16.51 -9.75
CA LEU A 221 14.33 16.16 -10.30
C LEU A 221 13.28 15.89 -9.21
N TRP A 222 13.68 15.71 -7.96
CA TRP A 222 12.73 15.68 -6.84
C TRP A 222 11.82 16.91 -6.80
N THR A 223 12.38 18.10 -6.98
CA THR A 223 11.59 19.34 -6.85
C THR A 223 10.49 19.48 -7.91
N PRO A 224 10.75 19.29 -9.22
CA PRO A 224 9.69 19.28 -10.22
C PRO A 224 8.72 18.09 -10.06
N LEU A 225 9.19 16.92 -9.62
CA LEU A 225 8.33 15.79 -9.29
C LEU A 225 7.33 16.16 -8.17
N TYR A 226 7.85 16.63 -7.03
CA TYR A 226 7.01 17.03 -5.90
C TYR A 226 5.95 18.06 -6.28
N HIS A 227 6.34 19.15 -7.00
CA HIS A 227 5.38 20.16 -7.42
C HIS A 227 4.38 19.65 -8.45
N TYR A 228 4.78 18.73 -9.34
CA TYR A 228 3.87 18.11 -10.29
C TYR A 228 2.80 17.31 -9.52
N VAL A 229 3.23 16.41 -8.65
CA VAL A 229 2.33 15.53 -7.87
C VAL A 229 1.39 16.34 -6.98
N LEU A 230 1.92 17.36 -6.29
CA LEU A 230 1.11 18.23 -5.43
C LEU A 230 0.03 18.98 -6.21
N ILE A 231 0.36 19.54 -7.38
CA ILE A 231 -0.54 20.44 -8.14
C ILE A 231 -1.52 19.67 -9.03
N PHE A 232 -1.07 18.59 -9.67
CA PHE A 232 -1.86 17.90 -10.69
C PHE A 232 -2.51 16.62 -10.17
N GLU A 233 -1.88 15.91 -9.22
CA GLU A 233 -2.43 14.70 -8.61
C GLU A 233 -3.08 14.95 -7.25
N GLY A 234 -2.87 16.14 -6.66
CA GLY A 234 -3.43 16.50 -5.36
C GLY A 234 -2.80 15.75 -4.17
N VAL A 235 -1.64 15.12 -4.37
CA VAL A 235 -0.94 14.32 -3.36
C VAL A 235 0.24 15.12 -2.80
N ASP A 236 0.25 15.35 -1.49
CA ASP A 236 1.37 16.00 -0.80
C ASP A 236 2.37 14.94 -0.30
N LEU A 237 3.41 14.68 -1.08
CA LEU A 237 4.44 13.69 -0.74
C LEU A 237 5.19 14.02 0.56
N LEU A 238 5.22 15.28 1.00
CA LEU A 238 5.85 15.67 2.26
C LEU A 238 4.93 15.47 3.48
N ALA A 239 3.61 15.41 3.27
CA ALA A 239 2.67 15.02 4.31
C ALA A 239 2.75 13.53 4.63
N ASN A 240 3.28 12.70 3.74
CA ASN A 240 3.53 11.27 3.93
C ASN A 240 4.80 11.05 4.76
N ASN A 241 4.82 11.57 5.98
CA ASN A 241 5.93 11.41 6.90
C ASN A 241 5.52 10.50 8.08
N PRO A 242 5.81 9.18 8.01
CA PRO A 242 5.52 8.23 9.08
C PRO A 242 6.19 8.61 10.40
N GLU A 243 7.34 9.27 10.36
CA GLU A 243 8.03 9.74 11.57
C GLU A 243 7.13 10.70 12.36
N ALA A 244 6.55 11.71 11.69
CA ALA A 244 5.65 12.66 12.34
C ALA A 244 4.39 11.99 12.90
N VAL A 245 3.82 11.02 12.17
CA VAL A 245 2.65 10.24 12.62
C VAL A 245 3.00 9.36 13.82
N SER A 246 4.16 8.69 13.80
CA SER A 246 4.57 7.80 14.89
C SER A 246 4.75 8.53 16.20
N TYR A 247 5.31 9.73 16.23
CA TYR A 247 5.47 10.54 17.44
C TYR A 247 4.14 11.04 18.01
N THR A 248 3.12 11.22 17.19
CA THR A 248 1.85 11.83 17.62
C THR A 248 0.76 10.81 17.92
N HIS A 249 0.77 9.66 17.25
CA HIS A 249 -0.33 8.69 17.30
C HIS A 249 0.06 7.28 17.78
N LEU A 250 1.31 6.86 17.63
CA LEU A 250 1.77 5.55 18.04
C LEU A 250 2.47 5.63 19.41
N ARG A 251 2.02 4.83 20.38
CA ARG A 251 2.79 4.58 21.61
C ARG A 251 3.65 3.36 21.37
N ALA A 252 4.96 3.55 21.33
CA ALA A 252 5.89 2.44 21.39
C ALA A 252 5.78 1.79 22.78
N HIS A 253 5.45 0.51 22.85
CA HIS A 253 5.68 -0.28 24.04
C HIS A 253 7.13 -0.76 23.99
N GLU A 254 8.00 -0.09 24.70
CA GLU A 254 9.32 -0.61 24.98
C GLU A 254 9.16 -1.82 25.92
N THR A 255 9.50 -3.00 25.41
CA THR A 255 9.58 -4.24 26.20
C THR A 255 11.01 -4.48 26.65
#